data_48a09cfba10712748c4edb667b1e8cbb
#
_entry.id   48a09cfba10712748c4edb667b1e8cbb
#
_cell.length_a   1.000
_cell.length_b   1.000
_cell.length_c   1.000
_cell.angle_alpha   90.00
_cell.angle_beta   90.00
_cell.angle_gamma   90.00
#
_symmetry.space_group_name_H-M   'P 1'
#
loop_
_entity.id
_entity.type
_entity.pdbx_description
1 polymer ?
#
loop_
_entity_poly.entity_id
_entity_poly.type
_entity_poly.pdbx_seq_one_letter_code
_entity_poly.pdbx_strand_id
1 'polypeptide(L)'
;PMNITKKSLFIGIFWLCQNMWELGSITLNTRTLFAIISCLIMAAFKKIVVIGAGTMGSGIAAHLANSNREVILLDLKGKESANQISENAIDIIKKSDPPLLVERSRLEHIKPGNLEDDFDEIKDADWVIEAVVERIDIKHKLYSQIDKVRSPNSIISSNTSTIPLSILTQEMSDTMKADFCITHFFNPVRFMRLLEIVETPTMNKDKMSGLRDFCQNELGKGIVNCNDTPGFIGNRIGVYAMQVAMYEALERGLPVEIADALFGRPLGIPKTGVFGLYDLIGIDLMKDVLASFKKELQENDPFMDVVAPHPLVEKLLEKGFNGNKGPGGFYQTTIVDDDEIVKAMNTSDMSYYDFDKVDLEIARRVEKEGIKALLDDDSEYGQYAFAVLSKIINYLSLIH
;
A
#
# COMPACT_ATOMS: atom_id res chain seq x y z
N PRO A 1 -28.94 -10.23 -34.00
CA PRO A 1 -28.36 -9.96 -32.71
C PRO A 1 -28.30 -8.46 -32.50
N MET A 2 -29.20 -7.96 -31.64
CA MET A 2 -29.25 -6.54 -31.30
C MET A 2 -28.04 -6.20 -30.44
N ASN A 3 -27.22 -5.27 -30.89
CA ASN A 3 -26.16 -4.67 -30.08
C ASN A 3 -26.81 -3.74 -29.02
N ILE A 4 -27.07 -4.26 -27.84
CA ILE A 4 -27.57 -3.47 -26.71
C ILE A 4 -26.36 -2.80 -26.08
N THR A 5 -26.23 -1.49 -26.26
CA THR A 5 -25.15 -0.70 -25.60
C THR A 5 -25.47 -0.54 -24.13
N LYS A 6 -24.43 -0.41 -23.28
CA LYS A 6 -24.57 -0.18 -21.81
C LYS A 6 -25.52 1.00 -21.51
N LYS A 7 -25.53 2.01 -22.38
CA LYS A 7 -26.43 3.19 -22.28
C LYS A 7 -27.90 2.84 -22.51
N SER A 8 -28.18 1.91 -23.45
CA SER A 8 -29.53 1.42 -23.72
C SER A 8 -30.05 0.55 -22.57
N LEU A 9 -29.17 -0.20 -21.90
CA LEU A 9 -29.51 -1.02 -20.73
C LEU A 9 -29.82 -0.14 -19.52
N PHE A 10 -29.04 0.92 -19.29
CA PHE A 10 -29.25 1.88 -18.19
C PHE A 10 -30.53 2.69 -18.37
N ILE A 11 -30.80 3.16 -19.60
CA ILE A 11 -32.05 3.83 -19.95
C ILE A 11 -33.22 2.87 -19.83
N GLY A 12 -33.06 1.60 -20.20
CA GLY A 12 -34.10 0.57 -20.03
C GLY A 12 -34.42 0.27 -18.58
N ILE A 13 -33.40 0.19 -17.72
CA ILE A 13 -33.57 -0.02 -16.26
C ILE A 13 -34.20 1.21 -15.60
N PHE A 14 -33.75 2.42 -15.95
CA PHE A 14 -34.35 3.67 -15.45
C PHE A 14 -35.80 3.84 -15.90
N TRP A 15 -36.10 3.49 -17.15
CA TRP A 15 -37.45 3.48 -17.70
C TRP A 15 -38.32 2.42 -17.03
N LEU A 16 -37.82 1.22 -16.78
CA LEU A 16 -38.47 0.18 -16.00
C LEU A 16 -38.75 0.63 -14.57
N CYS A 17 -37.81 1.26 -13.90
CA CYS A 17 -37.99 1.78 -12.55
C CYS A 17 -39.03 2.92 -12.49
N GLN A 18 -39.05 3.81 -13.47
CA GLN A 18 -40.08 4.89 -13.55
C GLN A 18 -41.48 4.38 -13.90
N ASN A 19 -41.61 3.34 -14.71
CA ASN A 19 -42.91 2.82 -15.15
C ASN A 19 -43.43 1.64 -14.32
N MET A 20 -42.67 1.13 -13.34
CA MET A 20 -43.10 0.07 -12.40
C MET A 20 -44.23 0.49 -11.47
N TRP A 21 -44.53 1.80 -11.34
CA TRP A 21 -45.69 2.30 -10.60
C TRP A 21 -47.00 2.05 -11.35
N GLU A 22 -46.96 1.86 -12.67
CA GLU A 22 -48.18 1.67 -13.48
C GLU A 22 -48.50 0.17 -13.75
N LEU A 23 -47.53 -0.73 -13.54
CA LEU A 23 -47.70 -2.18 -13.68
C LEU A 23 -47.83 -2.81 -12.28
N GLY A 24 -48.98 -2.70 -11.67
CA GLY A 24 -49.28 -3.36 -10.40
C GLY A 24 -48.93 -4.86 -10.46
N SER A 25 -48.04 -5.29 -9.53
CA SER A 25 -47.75 -6.65 -9.14
C SER A 25 -46.43 -7.34 -9.62
N ILE A 26 -45.34 -6.62 -9.81
CA ILE A 26 -44.03 -7.27 -9.73
C ILE A 26 -43.25 -6.59 -8.60
N THR A 27 -43.39 -7.12 -7.40
CA THR A 27 -42.45 -6.79 -6.30
C THR A 27 -41.15 -7.47 -6.60
N LEU A 28 -40.24 -6.81 -7.36
CA LEU A 28 -38.83 -7.16 -7.34
C LEU A 28 -38.36 -6.90 -5.91
N ASN A 29 -38.16 -7.98 -5.18
CA ASN A 29 -37.60 -7.95 -3.84
C ASN A 29 -36.31 -7.12 -3.90
N THR A 30 -36.09 -6.22 -2.96
CA THR A 30 -34.86 -5.41 -2.84
C THR A 30 -33.60 -6.28 -2.93
N ARG A 31 -33.67 -7.53 -2.50
CA ARG A 31 -32.62 -8.54 -2.69
C ARG A 31 -32.35 -8.88 -4.17
N THR A 32 -33.37 -8.96 -5.00
CA THR A 32 -33.24 -9.27 -6.44
C THR A 32 -32.69 -8.06 -7.19
N LEU A 33 -33.11 -6.86 -6.84
CA LEU A 33 -32.56 -5.61 -7.39
C LEU A 33 -31.10 -5.43 -6.96
N PHE A 34 -30.79 -5.71 -5.70
CA PHE A 34 -29.40 -5.73 -5.18
C PHE A 34 -28.54 -6.79 -5.88
N ALA A 35 -29.08 -7.99 -6.12
CA ALA A 35 -28.39 -9.06 -6.84
C ALA A 35 -28.13 -8.69 -8.31
N ILE A 36 -29.10 -8.03 -8.99
CA ILE A 36 -28.93 -7.55 -10.37
C ILE A 36 -27.91 -6.42 -10.44
N ILE A 37 -27.97 -5.45 -9.51
CA ILE A 37 -27.00 -4.36 -9.41
C ILE A 37 -25.61 -4.92 -9.07
N SER A 38 -25.52 -5.84 -8.11
CA SER A 38 -24.27 -6.55 -7.79
C SER A 38 -23.74 -7.35 -8.99
N CYS A 39 -24.60 -8.03 -9.74
CA CYS A 39 -24.20 -8.78 -10.94
C CYS A 39 -23.71 -7.84 -12.07
N LEU A 40 -24.28 -6.63 -12.18
CA LEU A 40 -23.85 -5.60 -13.15
C LEU A 40 -22.53 -4.95 -12.71
N ILE A 41 -22.32 -4.75 -11.40
CA ILE A 41 -21.07 -4.27 -10.81
C ILE A 41 -19.99 -5.37 -10.91
N MET A 42 -20.33 -6.64 -10.66
CA MET A 42 -19.43 -7.79 -10.88
C MET A 42 -19.02 -7.97 -12.34
N ALA A 43 -19.72 -7.36 -13.29
CA ALA A 43 -19.32 -7.34 -14.70
C ALA A 43 -18.25 -6.28 -15.01
N ALA A 44 -17.98 -5.33 -14.09
CA ALA A 44 -16.90 -4.35 -14.22
C ALA A 44 -15.55 -4.99 -13.84
N PHE A 45 -14.49 -4.54 -14.50
CA PHE A 45 -13.11 -4.97 -14.22
C PHE A 45 -12.89 -6.49 -14.44
N LYS A 46 -13.30 -7.03 -15.57
CA LYS A 46 -13.07 -8.45 -15.92
C LYS A 46 -11.64 -8.73 -16.29
N LYS A 47 -11.05 -7.85 -17.10
CA LYS A 47 -9.67 -7.93 -17.57
C LYS A 47 -8.86 -6.77 -17.03
N ILE A 48 -7.81 -7.09 -16.31
CA ILE A 48 -6.93 -6.10 -15.67
C ILE A 48 -5.50 -6.36 -16.14
N VAL A 49 -4.82 -5.30 -16.57
CA VAL A 49 -3.41 -5.36 -16.95
C VAL A 49 -2.58 -4.72 -15.85
N VAL A 50 -1.59 -5.44 -15.33
CA VAL A 50 -0.60 -4.94 -14.38
C VAL A 50 0.73 -4.83 -15.11
N ILE A 51 1.31 -3.64 -15.13
CA ILE A 51 2.59 -3.35 -15.79
C ILE A 51 3.67 -3.14 -14.73
N GLY A 52 4.69 -3.98 -14.78
CA GLY A 52 5.74 -4.08 -13.77
C GLY A 52 5.55 -5.34 -12.91
N ALA A 53 6.43 -6.33 -13.04
CA ALA A 53 6.36 -7.61 -12.35
C ALA A 53 7.30 -7.67 -11.12
N GLY A 54 7.65 -6.51 -10.56
CA GLY A 54 8.35 -6.39 -9.28
C GLY A 54 7.49 -6.79 -8.08
N THR A 55 7.99 -6.56 -6.87
CA THR A 55 7.30 -6.92 -5.61
C THR A 55 5.86 -6.40 -5.55
N MET A 56 5.63 -5.13 -5.91
CA MET A 56 4.28 -4.54 -5.86
C MET A 56 3.39 -5.10 -6.96
N GLY A 57 3.84 -5.10 -8.22
CA GLY A 57 3.03 -5.59 -9.33
C GLY A 57 2.67 -7.07 -9.21
N SER A 58 3.59 -7.92 -8.76
CA SER A 58 3.32 -9.34 -8.47
C SER A 58 2.28 -9.50 -7.36
N GLY A 59 2.41 -8.73 -6.28
CA GLY A 59 1.44 -8.74 -5.18
C GLY A 59 0.06 -8.25 -5.60
N ILE A 60 -0.01 -7.20 -6.43
CA ILE A 60 -1.27 -6.67 -6.98
C ILE A 60 -1.90 -7.70 -7.92
N ALA A 61 -1.14 -8.29 -8.84
CA ALA A 61 -1.63 -9.32 -9.76
C ALA A 61 -2.20 -10.54 -9.00
N ALA A 62 -1.49 -11.03 -7.98
CA ALA A 62 -1.97 -12.11 -7.13
C ALA A 62 -3.26 -11.75 -6.39
N HIS A 63 -3.36 -10.53 -5.88
CA HIS A 63 -4.53 -10.07 -5.15
C HIS A 63 -5.76 -9.93 -6.05
N LEU A 64 -5.59 -9.44 -7.27
CA LEU A 64 -6.63 -9.37 -8.30
C LEU A 64 -7.09 -10.76 -8.75
N ALA A 65 -6.16 -11.69 -8.94
CA ALA A 65 -6.47 -13.08 -9.27
C ALA A 65 -7.31 -13.77 -8.18
N ASN A 66 -7.08 -13.42 -6.89
CA ASN A 66 -7.90 -13.92 -5.78
C ASN A 66 -9.38 -13.52 -5.90
N SER A 67 -9.70 -12.43 -6.61
CA SER A 67 -11.08 -11.98 -6.90
C SER A 67 -11.65 -12.55 -8.21
N ASN A 68 -11.06 -13.59 -8.78
CA ASN A 68 -11.47 -14.22 -10.06
C ASN A 68 -11.41 -13.27 -11.27
N ARG A 69 -10.44 -12.35 -11.32
CA ARG A 69 -10.24 -11.47 -12.46
C ARG A 69 -9.16 -12.02 -13.38
N GLU A 70 -9.37 -11.87 -14.70
CA GLU A 70 -8.30 -12.12 -15.68
C GLU A 70 -7.24 -11.04 -15.51
N VAL A 71 -6.02 -11.44 -15.21
CA VAL A 71 -4.89 -10.54 -14.96
C VAL A 71 -3.79 -10.83 -15.96
N ILE A 72 -3.41 -9.81 -16.72
CA ILE A 72 -2.23 -9.88 -17.58
C ILE A 72 -1.09 -9.17 -16.86
N LEU A 73 -0.02 -9.87 -16.55
CA LEU A 73 1.15 -9.32 -15.88
C LEU A 73 2.25 -9.07 -16.92
N LEU A 74 2.50 -7.81 -17.21
CA LEU A 74 3.48 -7.36 -18.20
C LEU A 74 4.74 -6.80 -17.54
N ASP A 75 5.90 -7.11 -18.13
CA ASP A 75 7.18 -6.46 -17.81
C ASP A 75 8.02 -6.33 -19.07
N LEU A 76 9.26 -5.90 -18.93
CA LEU A 76 10.21 -5.85 -20.04
C LEU A 76 10.44 -7.25 -20.61
N LYS A 77 10.73 -7.31 -21.90
CA LYS A 77 11.11 -8.57 -22.57
C LYS A 77 12.38 -9.13 -21.97
N GLY A 78 12.33 -10.40 -21.62
CA GLY A 78 13.47 -11.12 -21.04
C GLY A 78 14.56 -11.43 -22.06
N LYS A 79 15.74 -11.83 -21.58
CA LYS A 79 16.88 -12.19 -22.42
C LYS A 79 16.88 -13.68 -22.81
N GLU A 80 16.41 -14.56 -21.93
CA GLU A 80 16.40 -16.02 -22.13
C GLU A 80 15.06 -16.49 -22.72
N SER A 81 13.94 -15.97 -22.21
CA SER A 81 12.60 -16.15 -22.79
C SER A 81 11.90 -14.81 -22.86
N ALA A 82 10.96 -14.65 -23.80
CA ALA A 82 10.25 -13.40 -24.00
C ALA A 82 9.58 -12.88 -22.72
N ASN A 83 8.96 -13.77 -21.95
CA ASN A 83 8.19 -13.45 -20.74
C ASN A 83 8.94 -13.77 -19.43
N GLN A 84 10.25 -13.97 -19.48
CA GLN A 84 11.07 -14.40 -18.33
C GLN A 84 10.80 -13.64 -17.05
N ILE A 85 10.66 -12.30 -17.11
CA ILE A 85 10.51 -11.47 -15.91
C ILE A 85 9.13 -11.71 -15.27
N SER A 86 8.08 -11.70 -16.03
CA SER A 86 6.72 -11.98 -15.54
C SER A 86 6.52 -13.46 -15.14
N GLU A 87 7.18 -14.40 -15.81
CA GLU A 87 7.21 -15.81 -15.41
C GLU A 87 7.92 -16.02 -14.07
N ASN A 88 9.06 -15.38 -13.86
CA ASN A 88 9.77 -15.40 -12.59
C ASN A 88 8.91 -14.81 -11.45
N ALA A 89 8.15 -13.76 -11.72
CA ALA A 89 7.21 -13.18 -10.77
C ALA A 89 6.10 -14.18 -10.37
N ILE A 90 5.59 -14.95 -11.33
CA ILE A 90 4.63 -16.02 -11.06
C ILE A 90 5.25 -17.09 -10.16
N ASP A 91 6.51 -17.45 -10.37
CA ASP A 91 7.20 -18.41 -9.52
C ASP A 91 7.45 -17.88 -8.10
N ILE A 92 7.67 -16.59 -7.94
CA ILE A 92 7.73 -15.94 -6.62
C ILE A 92 6.36 -16.00 -5.95
N ILE A 93 5.27 -15.70 -6.67
CA ILE A 93 3.89 -15.80 -6.14
C ILE A 93 3.59 -17.23 -5.64
N LYS A 94 3.99 -18.26 -6.38
CA LYS A 94 3.81 -19.67 -5.99
C LYS A 94 4.51 -20.05 -4.69
N LYS A 95 5.69 -19.49 -4.46
CA LYS A 95 6.61 -19.83 -3.36
C LYS A 95 6.51 -18.88 -2.16
N SER A 96 5.67 -17.84 -2.27
CA SER A 96 5.58 -16.79 -1.23
C SER A 96 5.15 -17.37 0.12
N ASP A 97 5.81 -16.91 1.17
CA ASP A 97 5.44 -17.12 2.56
C ASP A 97 5.45 -15.76 3.29
N PRO A 98 4.31 -15.32 3.83
CA PRO A 98 2.98 -15.96 3.74
C PRO A 98 2.43 -15.99 2.30
N PRO A 99 1.50 -16.95 1.98
CA PRO A 99 1.01 -17.15 0.62
C PRO A 99 0.25 -15.92 0.09
N LEU A 100 0.58 -15.45 -1.10
CA LEU A 100 -0.10 -14.33 -1.76
C LEU A 100 -1.44 -14.75 -2.37
N LEU A 101 -1.61 -16.01 -2.73
CA LEU A 101 -2.87 -16.57 -3.24
C LEU A 101 -3.67 -17.22 -2.12
N VAL A 102 -5.00 -17.08 -2.17
CA VAL A 102 -5.92 -17.78 -1.26
C VAL A 102 -5.97 -19.27 -1.56
N GLU A 103 -5.86 -19.62 -2.85
CA GLU A 103 -5.79 -20.99 -3.37
C GLU A 103 -4.83 -21.03 -4.55
N ARG A 104 -4.09 -22.14 -4.73
CA ARG A 104 -3.14 -22.27 -5.85
C ARG A 104 -3.79 -22.19 -7.23
N SER A 105 -5.05 -22.62 -7.35
CA SER A 105 -5.86 -22.52 -8.56
C SER A 105 -6.02 -21.09 -9.07
N ARG A 106 -5.95 -20.10 -8.19
CA ARG A 106 -6.05 -18.68 -8.58
C ARG A 106 -4.93 -18.22 -9.51
N LEU A 107 -3.83 -18.94 -9.53
CA LEU A 107 -2.73 -18.66 -10.45
C LEU A 107 -3.14 -18.76 -11.93
N GLU A 108 -4.10 -19.58 -12.26
CA GLU A 108 -4.63 -19.75 -13.63
C GLU A 108 -5.24 -18.45 -14.19
N HIS A 109 -5.59 -17.52 -13.32
CA HIS A 109 -6.08 -16.19 -13.70
C HIS A 109 -4.97 -15.21 -14.07
N ILE A 110 -3.69 -15.53 -13.84
CA ILE A 110 -2.56 -14.65 -14.16
C ILE A 110 -1.85 -15.16 -15.41
N LYS A 111 -1.88 -14.36 -16.46
CA LYS A 111 -1.18 -14.62 -17.72
C LYS A 111 0.10 -13.77 -17.77
N PRO A 112 1.29 -14.38 -17.83
CA PRO A 112 2.52 -13.62 -18.03
C PRO A 112 2.63 -13.10 -19.45
N GLY A 113 3.21 -11.92 -19.62
CA GLY A 113 3.48 -11.34 -20.93
C GLY A 113 4.61 -10.31 -20.85
N ASN A 114 4.93 -9.69 -21.99
CA ASN A 114 5.93 -8.66 -22.07
C ASN A 114 5.43 -7.43 -22.85
N LEU A 115 6.10 -6.29 -22.63
CA LEU A 115 5.70 -5.00 -23.20
C LEU A 115 5.95 -4.87 -24.72
N GLU A 116 6.70 -5.77 -25.35
CA GLU A 116 6.95 -5.72 -26.80
C GLU A 116 5.91 -6.54 -27.58
N ASP A 117 5.64 -7.76 -27.13
CA ASP A 117 4.81 -8.72 -27.88
C ASP A 117 3.34 -8.67 -27.44
N ASP A 118 3.06 -8.34 -26.14
CA ASP A 118 1.74 -8.44 -25.53
C ASP A 118 1.12 -7.07 -25.16
N PHE A 119 1.70 -5.95 -25.62
CA PHE A 119 1.21 -4.61 -25.29
C PHE A 119 -0.24 -4.38 -25.75
N ASP A 120 -0.67 -5.08 -26.79
CA ASP A 120 -2.03 -5.03 -27.31
C ASP A 120 -3.10 -5.57 -26.34
N GLU A 121 -2.72 -6.29 -25.31
CA GLU A 121 -3.63 -6.73 -24.23
C GLU A 121 -4.27 -5.55 -23.45
N ILE A 122 -3.69 -4.35 -23.57
CA ILE A 122 -4.22 -3.11 -22.99
C ILE A 122 -5.50 -2.63 -23.69
N LYS A 123 -5.69 -2.98 -24.97
CA LYS A 123 -6.78 -2.45 -25.81
C LYS A 123 -8.18 -2.71 -25.27
N ASP A 124 -8.37 -3.83 -24.62
CA ASP A 124 -9.66 -4.27 -24.07
C ASP A 124 -9.62 -4.44 -22.53
N ALA A 125 -8.56 -3.95 -21.90
CA ALA A 125 -8.47 -3.92 -20.45
C ALA A 125 -9.48 -2.92 -19.84
N ASP A 126 -10.14 -3.32 -18.75
CA ASP A 126 -11.01 -2.47 -17.97
C ASP A 126 -10.20 -1.56 -17.01
N TRP A 127 -9.06 -2.07 -16.52
CA TRP A 127 -8.15 -1.35 -15.64
C TRP A 127 -6.69 -1.69 -15.98
N VAL A 128 -5.86 -0.66 -16.10
CA VAL A 128 -4.42 -0.78 -16.29
C VAL A 128 -3.72 -0.19 -15.08
N ILE A 129 -2.93 -1.00 -14.38
CA ILE A 129 -2.20 -0.61 -13.17
C ILE A 129 -0.72 -0.56 -13.50
N GLU A 130 -0.11 0.60 -13.35
CA GLU A 130 1.32 0.77 -13.51
C GLU A 130 2.02 0.63 -12.16
N ALA A 131 3.00 -0.27 -12.09
CA ALA A 131 3.85 -0.56 -10.94
C ALA A 131 5.33 -0.74 -11.36
N VAL A 132 5.78 0.05 -12.33
CA VAL A 132 7.18 0.07 -12.81
C VAL A 132 8.08 0.88 -11.89
N VAL A 133 9.39 0.93 -12.20
CA VAL A 133 10.39 1.70 -11.43
C VAL A 133 9.98 3.16 -11.28
N GLU A 134 10.35 3.77 -10.13
CA GLU A 134 9.94 5.11 -9.73
C GLU A 134 10.78 6.19 -10.44
N ARG A 135 10.66 6.20 -11.78
CA ARG A 135 11.34 7.14 -12.68
C ARG A 135 10.34 7.81 -13.61
N ILE A 136 10.25 9.13 -13.52
CA ILE A 136 9.23 9.91 -14.24
C ILE A 136 9.38 9.82 -15.77
N ASP A 137 10.61 9.80 -16.29
CA ASP A 137 10.89 9.68 -17.71
C ASP A 137 10.37 8.34 -18.30
N ILE A 138 10.52 7.25 -17.54
CA ILE A 138 10.00 5.92 -17.93
C ILE A 138 8.48 5.91 -17.87
N LYS A 139 7.90 6.48 -16.82
CA LYS A 139 6.44 6.53 -16.64
C LYS A 139 5.77 7.37 -17.73
N HIS A 140 6.26 8.57 -18.04
CA HIS A 140 5.72 9.41 -19.12
C HIS A 140 5.76 8.72 -20.48
N LYS A 141 6.87 8.06 -20.81
CA LYS A 141 6.97 7.26 -22.03
C LYS A 141 5.93 6.14 -22.08
N LEU A 142 5.78 5.41 -20.99
CA LEU A 142 4.80 4.33 -20.88
C LEU A 142 3.36 4.86 -21.02
N TYR A 143 3.02 5.93 -20.31
CA TYR A 143 1.68 6.54 -20.37
C TYR A 143 1.34 7.04 -21.79
N SER A 144 2.31 7.63 -22.49
CA SER A 144 2.13 8.03 -23.90
C SER A 144 1.86 6.83 -24.83
N GLN A 145 2.41 5.65 -24.51
CA GLN A 145 2.13 4.43 -25.27
C GLN A 145 0.74 3.87 -24.93
N ILE A 146 0.40 3.82 -23.64
CA ILE A 146 -0.92 3.36 -23.14
C ILE A 146 -2.04 4.22 -23.77
N ASP A 147 -1.90 5.55 -23.77
CA ASP A 147 -2.94 6.46 -24.27
C ASP A 147 -3.30 6.21 -25.75
N LYS A 148 -2.35 5.71 -26.56
CA LYS A 148 -2.58 5.41 -27.99
C LYS A 148 -3.41 4.16 -28.23
N VAL A 149 -3.39 3.21 -27.29
CA VAL A 149 -3.97 1.87 -27.50
C VAL A 149 -5.12 1.55 -26.54
N ARG A 150 -5.19 2.21 -25.38
CA ARG A 150 -6.18 1.93 -24.35
C ARG A 150 -7.63 2.05 -24.80
N SER A 151 -8.51 1.28 -24.19
CA SER A 151 -9.96 1.48 -24.32
C SER A 151 -10.36 2.85 -23.75
N PRO A 152 -11.27 3.60 -24.42
CA PRO A 152 -11.88 4.80 -23.82
C PRO A 152 -12.64 4.52 -22.52
N ASN A 153 -12.99 3.26 -22.26
CA ASN A 153 -13.70 2.86 -21.04
C ASN A 153 -12.76 2.43 -19.91
N SER A 154 -11.47 2.24 -20.20
CA SER A 154 -10.50 1.81 -19.18
C SER A 154 -10.22 2.89 -18.14
N ILE A 155 -9.81 2.45 -16.96
CA ILE A 155 -9.16 3.29 -15.96
C ILE A 155 -7.66 2.98 -16.01
N ILE A 156 -6.84 4.01 -15.86
CA ILE A 156 -5.40 3.87 -15.74
C ILE A 156 -5.01 4.32 -14.34
N SER A 157 -4.18 3.57 -13.66
CA SER A 157 -3.65 4.01 -12.36
C SER A 157 -2.18 3.73 -12.20
N SER A 158 -1.52 4.55 -11.38
CA SER A 158 -0.14 4.32 -10.93
C SER A 158 -0.14 3.85 -9.48
N ASN A 159 0.76 2.92 -9.16
CA ASN A 159 1.04 2.51 -7.77
C ASN A 159 2.22 3.29 -7.17
N THR A 160 2.55 4.46 -7.70
CA THR A 160 3.60 5.32 -7.15
C THR A 160 3.36 5.62 -5.67
N SER A 161 4.44 5.74 -4.92
CA SER A 161 4.41 6.16 -3.51
C SER A 161 4.98 7.56 -3.27
N THR A 162 5.68 8.12 -4.26
CA THR A 162 6.47 9.34 -4.09
C THR A 162 6.24 10.39 -5.18
N ILE A 163 5.98 9.99 -6.42
CA ILE A 163 5.80 10.95 -7.52
C ILE A 163 4.40 11.56 -7.46
N PRO A 164 4.27 12.90 -7.31
CA PRO A 164 2.97 13.56 -7.29
C PRO A 164 2.14 13.28 -8.54
N LEU A 165 0.83 13.18 -8.36
CA LEU A 165 -0.12 12.99 -9.46
C LEU A 165 -0.02 14.11 -10.51
N SER A 166 0.17 15.35 -10.07
CA SER A 166 0.38 16.52 -10.92
C SER A 166 1.58 16.37 -11.86
N ILE A 167 2.67 15.75 -11.38
CA ILE A 167 3.86 15.47 -12.19
C ILE A 167 3.60 14.29 -13.14
N LEU A 168 2.98 13.21 -12.66
CA LEU A 168 2.66 12.04 -13.51
C LEU A 168 1.79 12.42 -14.69
N THR A 169 0.83 13.34 -14.50
CA THR A 169 -0.16 13.71 -15.50
C THR A 169 0.29 14.86 -16.43
N GLN A 170 1.46 15.43 -16.22
CA GLN A 170 1.92 16.64 -16.90
C GLN A 170 1.90 16.50 -18.44
N GLU A 171 2.31 15.36 -18.97
CA GLU A 171 2.37 15.08 -20.42
C GLU A 171 1.17 14.29 -20.95
N MET A 172 0.16 14.01 -20.12
CA MET A 172 -1.02 13.25 -20.55
C MET A 172 -2.02 14.09 -21.34
N SER A 173 -2.74 13.46 -22.26
CA SER A 173 -3.91 14.04 -22.90
C SER A 173 -5.03 14.31 -21.88
N ASP A 174 -5.93 15.24 -22.17
CA ASP A 174 -7.07 15.56 -21.28
C ASP A 174 -8.00 14.35 -21.11
N THR A 175 -8.13 13.51 -22.13
CA THR A 175 -8.92 12.29 -22.07
C THR A 175 -8.27 11.26 -21.12
N MET A 176 -6.94 11.14 -21.13
CA MET A 176 -6.24 10.26 -20.23
C MET A 176 -6.27 10.78 -18.78
N LYS A 177 -6.12 12.10 -18.57
CA LYS A 177 -6.26 12.71 -17.24
C LYS A 177 -7.62 12.45 -16.62
N ALA A 178 -8.69 12.43 -17.42
CA ALA A 178 -10.03 12.13 -16.94
C ALA A 178 -10.25 10.66 -16.56
N ASP A 179 -9.33 9.78 -16.91
CA ASP A 179 -9.37 8.34 -16.66
C ASP A 179 -8.20 7.86 -15.79
N PHE A 180 -7.39 8.77 -15.25
CA PHE A 180 -6.17 8.47 -14.51
C PHE A 180 -6.28 8.83 -13.03
N CYS A 181 -5.77 7.94 -12.17
CA CYS A 181 -5.64 8.16 -10.74
C CYS A 181 -4.39 7.47 -10.17
N ILE A 182 -4.08 7.72 -8.91
CA ILE A 182 -3.17 6.88 -8.16
C ILE A 182 -3.99 5.88 -7.35
N THR A 183 -3.55 4.62 -7.36
CA THR A 183 -4.03 3.55 -6.48
C THR A 183 -2.82 2.97 -5.75
N HIS A 184 -2.51 3.53 -4.59
CA HIS A 184 -1.33 3.17 -3.82
C HIS A 184 -1.65 1.99 -2.88
N PHE A 185 -1.23 0.80 -3.28
CA PHE A 185 -1.29 -0.42 -2.49
C PHE A 185 -0.09 -0.53 -1.55
N PHE A 186 -0.28 -1.19 -0.43
CA PHE A 186 0.78 -1.44 0.56
C PHE A 186 1.20 -2.91 0.56
N ASN A 187 2.50 -3.15 0.72
CA ASN A 187 3.07 -4.49 0.80
C ASN A 187 2.96 -5.07 2.23
N PRO A 188 2.58 -6.33 2.42
CA PRO A 188 2.10 -7.29 1.41
C PRO A 188 0.66 -7.02 0.97
N VAL A 189 0.45 -6.89 -0.35
CA VAL A 189 -0.82 -6.40 -0.92
C VAL A 189 -2.05 -7.17 -0.44
N ARG A 190 -1.95 -8.49 -0.30
CA ARG A 190 -3.05 -9.35 0.17
C ARG A 190 -3.50 -9.00 1.59
N PHE A 191 -2.58 -8.68 2.48
CA PHE A 191 -2.82 -8.54 3.92
C PHE A 191 -3.08 -7.10 4.34
N MET A 192 -2.48 -6.15 3.62
CA MET A 192 -2.66 -4.73 3.90
C MET A 192 -4.00 -4.24 3.36
N ARG A 193 -4.89 -3.85 4.26
CA ARG A 193 -6.23 -3.40 3.87
C ARG A 193 -6.25 -1.99 3.28
N LEU A 194 -5.31 -1.13 3.68
CA LEU A 194 -5.25 0.25 3.21
C LEU A 194 -5.01 0.31 1.70
N LEU A 195 -5.82 1.11 1.01
CA LEU A 195 -5.63 1.53 -0.36
C LEU A 195 -5.86 3.03 -0.44
N GLU A 196 -4.81 3.77 -0.75
CA GLU A 196 -4.90 5.21 -0.97
C GLU A 196 -5.27 5.51 -2.41
N ILE A 197 -6.20 6.44 -2.59
CA ILE A 197 -6.61 6.91 -3.91
C ILE A 197 -6.38 8.41 -4.01
N VAL A 198 -5.65 8.84 -5.05
CA VAL A 198 -5.49 10.24 -5.42
C VAL A 198 -6.09 10.46 -6.80
N GLU A 199 -7.05 11.38 -6.91
CA GLU A 199 -7.77 11.66 -8.14
C GLU A 199 -7.28 12.93 -8.81
N THR A 200 -7.28 12.95 -10.16
CA THR A 200 -7.17 14.20 -10.88
C THR A 200 -8.44 15.05 -10.69
N PRO A 201 -8.35 16.39 -10.78
CA PRO A 201 -9.54 17.25 -10.72
C PRO A 201 -10.57 16.94 -11.81
N THR A 202 -10.15 16.37 -12.92
CA THR A 202 -10.95 16.04 -14.10
C THR A 202 -11.42 14.58 -14.12
N MET A 203 -11.12 13.80 -13.09
CA MET A 203 -11.46 12.37 -13.03
C MET A 203 -12.93 12.08 -13.28
N ASN A 204 -13.20 11.13 -14.15
CA ASN A 204 -14.55 10.65 -14.43
C ASN A 204 -15.19 10.02 -13.18
N LYS A 205 -16.23 10.66 -12.66
CA LYS A 205 -16.84 10.28 -11.38
C LYS A 205 -17.49 8.90 -11.40
N ASP A 206 -18.10 8.51 -12.52
CA ASP A 206 -18.74 7.19 -12.65
C ASP A 206 -17.70 6.08 -12.69
N LYS A 207 -16.60 6.27 -13.42
CA LYS A 207 -15.49 5.33 -13.45
C LYS A 207 -14.83 5.18 -12.07
N MET A 208 -14.60 6.31 -11.39
CA MET A 208 -14.01 6.30 -10.07
C MET A 208 -14.92 5.65 -9.02
N SER A 209 -16.21 5.90 -9.07
CA SER A 209 -17.18 5.21 -8.20
C SER A 209 -17.13 3.69 -8.42
N GLY A 210 -17.11 3.24 -9.68
CA GLY A 210 -16.98 1.82 -10.01
C GLY A 210 -15.68 1.20 -9.52
N LEU A 211 -14.54 1.92 -9.64
CA LEU A 211 -13.25 1.46 -9.13
C LEU A 211 -13.25 1.31 -7.61
N ARG A 212 -13.81 2.30 -6.90
CA ARG A 212 -13.93 2.25 -5.43
C ARG A 212 -14.78 1.08 -4.98
N ASP A 213 -15.95 0.92 -5.59
CA ASP A 213 -16.85 -0.19 -5.27
C ASP A 213 -16.17 -1.54 -5.48
N PHE A 214 -15.43 -1.70 -6.58
CA PHE A 214 -14.65 -2.91 -6.85
C PHE A 214 -13.56 -3.12 -5.81
N CYS A 215 -12.73 -2.12 -5.53
CA CYS A 215 -11.66 -2.23 -4.55
C CYS A 215 -12.16 -2.51 -3.14
N GLN A 216 -13.28 -1.91 -2.74
CA GLN A 216 -13.85 -2.09 -1.40
C GLN A 216 -14.56 -3.42 -1.25
N ASN A 217 -15.41 -3.78 -2.19
CA ASN A 217 -16.33 -4.92 -2.06
C ASN A 217 -15.73 -6.24 -2.56
N GLU A 218 -14.90 -6.19 -3.62
CA GLU A 218 -14.32 -7.38 -4.24
C GLU A 218 -12.87 -7.64 -3.77
N LEU A 219 -12.08 -6.57 -3.59
CA LEU A 219 -10.71 -6.69 -3.10
C LEU A 219 -10.60 -6.55 -1.57
N GLY A 220 -11.68 -6.19 -0.87
CA GLY A 220 -11.69 -6.05 0.59
C GLY A 220 -10.81 -4.91 1.12
N LYS A 221 -10.53 -3.89 0.31
CA LYS A 221 -9.70 -2.75 0.68
C LYS A 221 -10.47 -1.72 1.50
N GLY A 222 -9.77 -1.11 2.47
CA GLY A 222 -10.20 0.12 3.13
C GLY A 222 -9.67 1.31 2.35
N ILE A 223 -10.57 2.00 1.65
CA ILE A 223 -10.19 3.11 0.77
C ILE A 223 -10.05 4.39 1.54
N VAL A 224 -8.95 5.11 1.33
CA VAL A 224 -8.72 6.45 1.84
C VAL A 224 -8.46 7.38 0.65
N ASN A 225 -9.24 8.46 0.57
CA ASN A 225 -9.02 9.52 -0.42
C ASN A 225 -7.91 10.43 0.09
N CYS A 226 -6.87 10.61 -0.72
CA CYS A 226 -5.73 11.42 -0.37
C CYS A 226 -5.62 12.64 -1.28
N ASN A 227 -5.08 13.72 -0.75
CA ASN A 227 -4.61 14.83 -1.55
C ASN A 227 -3.30 14.43 -2.26
N ASP A 228 -2.97 15.13 -3.34
CA ASP A 228 -1.69 14.99 -4.05
C ASP A 228 -0.56 15.66 -3.25
N THR A 229 -0.17 15.02 -2.16
CA THR A 229 0.87 15.50 -1.24
C THR A 229 1.94 14.44 -1.04
N PRO A 230 3.20 14.81 -0.74
CA PRO A 230 4.29 13.87 -0.57
C PRO A 230 3.99 12.77 0.45
N GLY A 231 4.16 11.51 0.05
CA GLY A 231 3.91 10.33 0.89
C GLY A 231 2.43 10.07 1.21
N PHE A 232 1.51 10.82 0.60
CA PHE A 232 0.05 10.78 0.82
C PHE A 232 -0.29 10.84 2.32
N ILE A 233 -1.07 9.89 2.84
CA ILE A 233 -1.40 9.80 4.27
C ILE A 233 -0.60 8.68 4.94
N GLY A 234 -0.58 7.48 4.37
CA GLY A 234 -0.05 6.29 5.01
C GLY A 234 1.47 6.36 5.24
N ASN A 235 2.23 6.67 4.20
CA ASN A 235 3.69 6.79 4.33
C ASN A 235 4.05 8.00 5.21
N ARG A 236 3.39 9.13 5.01
CA ARG A 236 3.65 10.35 5.77
C ARG A 236 3.41 10.15 7.27
N ILE A 237 2.26 9.60 7.65
CA ILE A 237 1.95 9.32 9.06
C ILE A 237 2.82 8.19 9.59
N GLY A 238 3.05 7.13 8.80
CA GLY A 238 3.87 5.99 9.21
C GLY A 238 5.30 6.40 9.55
N VAL A 239 5.94 7.19 8.68
CA VAL A 239 7.31 7.68 8.93
C VAL A 239 7.35 8.68 10.08
N TYR A 240 6.36 9.59 10.17
CA TYR A 240 6.22 10.50 11.31
C TYR A 240 6.10 9.73 12.63
N ALA A 241 5.23 8.72 12.67
CA ALA A 241 5.01 7.89 13.85
C ALA A 241 6.29 7.15 14.28
N MET A 242 7.04 6.61 13.32
CA MET A 242 8.33 5.96 13.60
C MET A 242 9.34 6.95 14.18
N GLN A 243 9.45 8.15 13.61
CA GLN A 243 10.35 9.18 14.12
C GLN A 243 9.99 9.59 15.53
N VAL A 244 8.72 9.93 15.78
CA VAL A 244 8.24 10.32 17.11
C VAL A 244 8.47 9.22 18.14
N ALA A 245 8.14 7.97 17.80
CA ALA A 245 8.31 6.85 18.71
C ALA A 245 9.79 6.59 19.06
N MET A 246 10.68 6.69 18.06
CA MET A 246 12.12 6.55 18.27
C MET A 246 12.67 7.69 19.16
N TYR A 247 12.34 8.93 18.84
CA TYR A 247 12.80 10.09 19.63
C TYR A 247 12.33 9.99 21.09
N GLU A 248 11.03 9.75 21.31
CA GLU A 248 10.48 9.61 22.67
C GLU A 248 11.12 8.47 23.47
N ALA A 249 11.43 7.33 22.81
CA ALA A 249 12.09 6.22 23.45
C ALA A 249 13.54 6.59 23.85
N LEU A 250 14.28 7.19 22.94
CA LEU A 250 15.69 7.55 23.17
C LEU A 250 15.82 8.66 24.21
N GLU A 251 14.95 9.68 24.21
CA GLU A 251 14.94 10.74 25.19
C GLU A 251 14.61 10.26 26.61
N ARG A 252 13.77 9.21 26.72
CA ARG A 252 13.42 8.57 27.99
C ARG A 252 14.43 7.52 28.45
N GLY A 253 15.39 7.16 27.59
CA GLY A 253 16.35 6.08 27.84
C GLY A 253 15.70 4.69 27.89
N LEU A 254 14.56 4.50 27.22
CA LEU A 254 13.92 3.20 27.13
C LEU A 254 14.77 2.22 26.31
N PRO A 255 14.95 0.97 26.78
CA PRO A 255 15.54 -0.08 25.96
C PRO A 255 14.78 -0.29 24.66
N VAL A 256 15.49 -0.60 23.56
CA VAL A 256 14.89 -0.73 22.23
C VAL A 256 13.79 -1.79 22.18
N GLU A 257 14.01 -2.94 22.85
CA GLU A 257 13.05 -4.05 22.91
C GLU A 257 11.80 -3.71 23.73
N ILE A 258 11.94 -2.86 24.73
CA ILE A 258 10.80 -2.37 25.52
C ILE A 258 9.97 -1.38 24.70
N ALA A 259 10.64 -0.43 24.04
CA ALA A 259 9.97 0.53 23.15
C ALA A 259 9.23 -0.19 22.02
N ASP A 260 9.83 -1.20 21.40
CA ASP A 260 9.19 -2.01 20.36
C ASP A 260 8.01 -2.84 20.88
N ALA A 261 8.11 -3.38 22.09
CA ALA A 261 7.00 -4.09 22.71
C ALA A 261 5.80 -3.17 22.98
N LEU A 262 6.04 -1.90 23.33
CA LEU A 262 5.00 -0.89 23.55
C LEU A 262 4.46 -0.33 22.22
N PHE A 263 5.34 0.05 21.29
CA PHE A 263 4.99 0.60 19.98
C PHE A 263 4.64 -0.50 18.95
N GLY A 264 4.12 -1.63 19.39
CA GLY A 264 3.70 -2.74 18.58
C GLY A 264 2.21 -3.02 18.72
N ARG A 265 1.89 -4.28 19.02
CA ARG A 265 0.52 -4.75 19.17
C ARG A 265 -0.34 -3.93 20.15
N PRO A 266 0.19 -3.45 21.31
CA PRO A 266 -0.60 -2.65 22.22
C PRO A 266 -1.16 -1.37 21.61
N LEU A 267 -0.46 -0.77 20.66
CA LEU A 267 -0.90 0.42 19.93
C LEU A 267 -1.59 0.09 18.59
N GLY A 268 -1.89 -1.19 18.31
CA GLY A 268 -2.47 -1.61 17.04
C GLY A 268 -1.51 -1.59 15.85
N ILE A 269 -0.22 -1.56 16.11
CA ILE A 269 0.87 -1.50 15.13
C ILE A 269 1.49 -2.91 14.96
N PRO A 270 2.14 -3.23 13.83
CA PRO A 270 2.81 -4.51 13.66
C PRO A 270 3.81 -4.83 14.77
N LYS A 271 3.97 -6.11 15.08
CA LYS A 271 4.82 -6.59 16.21
C LYS A 271 6.30 -6.24 16.10
N THR A 272 6.75 -5.77 14.94
CA THR A 272 8.14 -5.34 14.72
C THR A 272 8.53 -4.14 15.58
N GLY A 273 7.55 -3.38 16.07
CA GLY A 273 7.82 -2.13 16.77
C GLY A 273 8.45 -1.06 15.86
N VAL A 274 9.11 -0.07 16.46
CA VAL A 274 9.77 1.03 15.73
C VAL A 274 11.20 0.69 15.34
N PHE A 275 12.02 0.19 16.26
CA PHE A 275 13.44 -0.10 16.03
C PHE A 275 13.63 -1.31 15.13
N GLY A 276 12.87 -2.37 15.35
CA GLY A 276 12.87 -3.53 14.46
C GLY A 276 12.34 -3.19 13.07
N LEU A 277 11.45 -2.21 12.92
CA LEU A 277 10.99 -1.76 11.62
C LEU A 277 12.06 -0.91 10.89
N TYR A 278 12.82 -0.09 11.60
CA TYR A 278 14.00 0.59 11.06
C TYR A 278 15.02 -0.41 10.50
N ASP A 279 15.32 -1.47 11.26
CA ASP A 279 16.25 -2.51 10.81
C ASP A 279 15.73 -3.30 9.61
N LEU A 280 14.42 -3.56 9.56
CA LEU A 280 13.77 -4.26 8.44
C LEU A 280 13.79 -3.43 7.15
N ILE A 281 13.49 -2.14 7.22
CA ILE A 281 13.50 -1.22 6.07
C ILE A 281 14.94 -0.98 5.61
N GLY A 282 15.84 -0.82 6.52
CA GLY A 282 17.22 -0.38 6.36
C GLY A 282 17.40 1.08 6.77
N ILE A 283 18.38 1.29 7.62
CA ILE A 283 18.65 2.60 8.24
C ILE A 283 19.05 3.64 7.19
N ASP A 284 19.77 3.22 6.14
CA ASP A 284 20.13 4.04 4.98
C ASP A 284 18.88 4.52 4.22
N LEU A 285 17.98 3.61 3.91
CA LEU A 285 16.76 3.95 3.18
C LEU A 285 15.86 4.89 3.98
N MET A 286 15.76 4.69 5.30
CA MET A 286 15.02 5.60 6.16
C MET A 286 15.61 7.02 6.14
N LYS A 287 16.94 7.17 6.13
CA LYS A 287 17.60 8.46 5.98
C LYS A 287 17.22 9.15 4.66
N ASP A 288 17.20 8.39 3.55
CA ASP A 288 16.83 8.91 2.23
C ASP A 288 15.34 9.34 2.20
N VAL A 289 14.45 8.55 2.80
CA VAL A 289 13.03 8.88 2.94
C VAL A 289 12.83 10.18 3.72
N LEU A 290 13.53 10.35 4.84
CA LEU A 290 13.48 11.59 5.63
C LEU A 290 14.01 12.79 4.86
N ALA A 291 15.09 12.62 4.10
CA ALA A 291 15.64 13.67 3.24
C ALA A 291 14.65 14.08 2.13
N SER A 292 13.91 13.14 1.58
CA SER A 292 12.83 13.40 0.61
C SER A 292 11.70 14.22 1.25
N PHE A 293 11.18 13.80 2.40
CA PHE A 293 10.16 14.57 3.13
C PHE A 293 10.62 15.96 3.49
N LYS A 294 11.87 16.11 3.95
CA LYS A 294 12.46 17.42 4.27
C LYS A 294 12.48 18.36 3.07
N LYS A 295 12.70 17.82 1.88
CA LYS A 295 12.74 18.60 0.64
C LYS A 295 11.36 18.96 0.11
N GLU A 296 10.38 18.08 0.29
CA GLU A 296 9.10 18.15 -0.39
C GLU A 296 7.97 18.73 0.46
N LEU A 297 8.06 18.60 1.80
CA LEU A 297 7.06 19.16 2.71
C LEU A 297 7.31 20.67 2.92
N GLN A 298 6.26 21.38 3.30
CA GLN A 298 6.34 22.80 3.62
C GLN A 298 7.16 23.02 4.92
N GLU A 299 7.88 24.13 5.01
CA GLU A 299 8.72 24.46 6.16
C GLU A 299 7.95 24.55 7.50
N ASN A 300 6.67 24.89 7.44
CA ASN A 300 5.78 24.95 8.61
C ASN A 300 5.08 23.62 8.93
N ASP A 301 5.39 22.55 8.21
CA ASP A 301 4.85 21.24 8.50
C ASP A 301 5.42 20.69 9.82
N PRO A 302 4.58 20.23 10.77
CA PRO A 302 5.07 19.69 12.05
C PRO A 302 6.02 18.49 11.91
N PHE A 303 6.05 17.84 10.73
CA PHE A 303 7.04 16.81 10.46
C PHE A 303 8.47 17.35 10.53
N MET A 304 8.67 18.65 10.26
CA MET A 304 10.00 19.26 10.29
C MET A 304 10.67 19.19 11.66
N ASP A 305 9.90 19.08 12.75
CA ASP A 305 10.44 18.92 14.10
C ASP A 305 11.16 17.59 14.31
N VAL A 306 10.80 16.57 13.52
CA VAL A 306 11.34 15.19 13.62
C VAL A 306 11.93 14.65 12.33
N VAL A 307 12.03 15.47 11.28
CA VAL A 307 12.50 15.02 9.95
C VAL A 307 14.01 14.76 9.90
N ALA A 308 14.78 15.36 10.82
CA ALA A 308 16.21 15.08 10.89
C ALA A 308 16.46 13.66 11.45
N PRO A 309 17.43 12.91 10.91
CA PRO A 309 17.85 11.67 11.54
C PRO A 309 18.37 11.93 12.97
N HIS A 310 18.00 11.07 13.91
CA HIS A 310 18.56 11.15 15.25
C HIS A 310 20.09 10.93 15.22
N PRO A 311 20.90 11.61 16.05
CA PRO A 311 22.37 11.47 16.05
C PRO A 311 22.87 10.02 16.20
N LEU A 312 22.11 9.17 16.90
CA LEU A 312 22.41 7.74 17.01
C LEU A 312 22.32 7.02 15.65
N VAL A 313 21.31 7.37 14.83
CA VAL A 313 21.12 6.83 13.48
C VAL A 313 22.30 7.18 12.59
N GLU A 314 22.79 8.41 12.66
CA GLU A 314 23.99 8.83 11.90
C GLU A 314 25.22 8.05 12.32
N LYS A 315 25.44 7.86 13.62
CA LYS A 315 26.56 7.03 14.14
C LYS A 315 26.47 5.56 13.73
N LEU A 316 25.26 5.00 13.65
CA LEU A 316 25.05 3.64 13.15
C LEU A 316 25.52 3.54 11.71
N LEU A 317 25.09 4.43 10.84
CA LEU A 317 25.48 4.46 9.43
C LEU A 317 27.00 4.66 9.25
N GLU A 318 27.62 5.56 10.02
CA GLU A 318 29.08 5.76 10.01
C GLU A 318 29.87 4.50 10.36
N LYS A 319 29.32 3.66 11.24
CA LYS A 319 29.90 2.36 11.63
C LYS A 319 29.53 1.21 10.67
N GLY A 320 28.72 1.48 9.63
CA GLY A 320 28.29 0.48 8.66
C GLY A 320 27.14 -0.40 9.15
N PHE A 321 26.46 -0.04 10.24
CA PHE A 321 25.26 -0.72 10.71
C PHE A 321 24.04 -0.22 9.91
N ASN A 322 23.43 -1.14 9.15
CA ASN A 322 22.31 -0.80 8.26
C ASN A 322 21.08 -1.70 8.48
N GLY A 323 20.89 -2.15 9.70
CA GLY A 323 19.83 -3.07 10.05
C GLY A 323 20.04 -4.45 9.43
N ASN A 324 18.95 -5.12 9.04
CA ASN A 324 18.98 -6.49 8.49
C ASN A 324 19.74 -6.62 7.16
N LYS A 325 20.06 -5.51 6.50
CA LYS A 325 20.86 -5.48 5.27
C LYS A 325 22.38 -5.43 5.55
N GLY A 326 22.77 -5.26 6.79
CA GLY A 326 24.13 -5.10 7.23
C GLY A 326 24.50 -6.04 8.38
N PRO A 327 25.60 -5.76 9.09
CA PRO A 327 26.06 -6.58 10.23
C PRO A 327 25.19 -6.41 11.48
N GLY A 328 24.19 -5.53 11.45
CA GLY A 328 23.25 -5.22 12.52
C GLY A 328 22.69 -3.80 12.40
N GLY A 329 21.86 -3.41 13.34
CA GLY A 329 21.25 -2.10 13.49
C GLY A 329 20.91 -1.88 14.96
N PHE A 330 19.66 -1.60 15.28
CA PHE A 330 19.16 -1.60 16.67
C PHE A 330 19.10 -3.00 17.26
N TYR A 331 19.05 -4.01 16.38
CA TYR A 331 19.21 -5.41 16.72
C TYR A 331 20.34 -6.01 15.92
N GLN A 332 20.94 -7.05 16.46
CA GLN A 332 21.92 -7.87 15.79
C GLN A 332 21.49 -9.33 15.86
N THR A 333 21.34 -9.94 14.68
CA THR A 333 21.01 -11.36 14.57
C THR A 333 22.26 -12.14 14.19
N THR A 334 22.54 -13.20 14.94
CA THR A 334 23.62 -14.17 14.66
C THR A 334 23.04 -15.57 14.63
N ILE A 335 23.57 -16.43 13.76
CA ILE A 335 23.19 -17.84 13.70
C ILE A 335 24.30 -18.65 14.38
N VAL A 336 23.94 -19.41 15.42
CA VAL A 336 24.84 -20.29 16.15
C VAL A 336 24.19 -21.68 16.25
N ASP A 337 24.81 -22.69 15.70
CA ASP A 337 24.32 -24.09 15.70
C ASP A 337 22.86 -24.23 15.16
N ASP A 338 22.55 -23.50 14.07
CA ASP A 338 21.22 -23.39 13.45
C ASP A 338 20.15 -22.61 14.27
N ASP A 339 20.50 -22.11 15.44
CA ASP A 339 19.65 -21.24 16.25
C ASP A 339 19.91 -19.77 15.94
N GLU A 340 18.82 -19.00 15.79
CA GLU A 340 18.85 -17.55 15.60
C GLU A 340 18.91 -16.84 16.96
N ILE A 341 20.06 -16.20 17.24
CA ILE A 341 20.25 -15.38 18.43
C ILE A 341 20.12 -13.92 18.08
N VAL A 342 19.13 -13.25 18.67
CA VAL A 342 18.90 -11.82 18.49
C VAL A 342 19.34 -11.07 19.75
N LYS A 343 20.20 -10.06 19.56
CA LYS A 343 20.66 -9.16 20.62
C LYS A 343 20.13 -7.77 20.40
N ALA A 344 19.79 -7.06 21.48
CA ALA A 344 19.37 -5.69 21.46
C ALA A 344 20.55 -4.73 21.66
N MET A 345 20.46 -3.52 21.10
CA MET A 345 21.47 -2.48 21.25
C MET A 345 21.22 -1.66 22.51
N ASN A 346 22.26 -1.47 23.31
CA ASN A 346 22.31 -0.39 24.29
C ASN A 346 22.55 0.94 23.54
N THR A 347 21.59 1.81 23.55
CA THR A 347 21.59 3.07 22.79
C THR A 347 22.59 4.08 23.30
N SER A 348 23.13 3.92 24.52
CA SER A 348 24.09 4.85 25.14
C SER A 348 25.52 4.61 24.66
N ASP A 349 25.92 3.37 24.45
CA ASP A 349 27.30 2.98 24.09
C ASP A 349 27.39 2.15 22.79
N MET A 350 26.22 1.78 22.24
CA MET A 350 26.10 0.96 21.04
C MET A 350 26.63 -0.48 21.18
N SER A 351 26.75 -0.98 22.40
CA SER A 351 27.03 -2.39 22.66
C SER A 351 25.77 -3.25 22.48
N TYR A 352 25.97 -4.54 22.18
CA TYR A 352 24.85 -5.48 22.10
C TYR A 352 24.77 -6.35 23.33
N TYR A 353 23.55 -6.62 23.80
CA TYR A 353 23.29 -7.48 24.94
C TYR A 353 22.18 -8.48 24.65
N ASP A 354 22.26 -9.60 25.34
CA ASP A 354 21.20 -10.62 25.30
C ASP A 354 19.99 -10.13 26.10
N PHE A 355 18.79 -10.35 25.59
CA PHE A 355 17.56 -10.02 26.28
C PHE A 355 16.55 -11.16 26.21
N ASP A 356 15.77 -11.31 27.26
CA ASP A 356 14.66 -12.24 27.27
C ASP A 356 13.47 -11.69 26.49
N LYS A 357 12.58 -12.59 26.05
CA LYS A 357 11.34 -12.18 25.39
C LYS A 357 10.58 -11.20 26.30
N VAL A 358 10.38 -9.99 25.79
CA VAL A 358 9.69 -8.93 26.52
C VAL A 358 8.24 -9.34 26.78
N ASP A 359 7.88 -9.45 28.06
CA ASP A 359 6.53 -9.72 28.53
C ASP A 359 6.11 -8.63 29.52
N LEU A 360 5.47 -7.59 29.01
CA LEU A 360 5.01 -6.47 29.82
C LEU A 360 3.60 -6.72 30.32
N GLU A 361 3.39 -6.56 31.63
CA GLU A 361 2.05 -6.65 32.26
C GLU A 361 1.08 -5.65 31.57
N ILE A 362 1.55 -4.43 31.30
CA ILE A 362 0.74 -3.41 30.64
C ILE A 362 0.28 -3.85 29.25
N ALA A 363 1.13 -4.54 28.45
CA ALA A 363 0.75 -5.07 27.15
C ALA A 363 -0.36 -6.12 27.25
N ARG A 364 -0.29 -7.00 28.28
CA ARG A 364 -1.35 -7.98 28.57
C ARG A 364 -2.65 -7.33 29.04
N ARG A 365 -2.57 -6.22 29.77
CA ARG A 365 -3.76 -5.43 30.14
C ARG A 365 -4.43 -4.82 28.92
N VAL A 366 -3.67 -4.28 27.96
CA VAL A 366 -4.21 -3.72 26.73
C VAL A 366 -4.99 -4.76 25.91
N GLU A 367 -4.52 -6.01 25.85
CA GLU A 367 -5.24 -7.10 25.16
C GLU A 367 -6.64 -7.37 25.78
N LYS A 368 -6.81 -7.14 27.07
CA LYS A 368 -8.07 -7.39 27.81
C LYS A 368 -8.96 -6.15 27.92
N GLU A 369 -8.38 -5.00 28.16
CA GLU A 369 -9.06 -3.76 28.55
C GLU A 369 -9.05 -2.72 27.43
N GLY A 370 -8.30 -2.99 26.33
CA GLY A 370 -8.11 -2.07 25.22
C GLY A 370 -7.03 -1.03 25.49
N ILE A 371 -6.76 -0.20 24.46
CA ILE A 371 -5.71 0.82 24.47
C ILE A 371 -5.81 1.81 25.65
N LYS A 372 -7.00 2.01 26.18
CA LYS A 372 -7.23 2.89 27.33
C LYS A 372 -6.40 2.48 28.55
N ALA A 373 -6.19 1.18 28.78
CA ALA A 373 -5.35 0.69 29.86
C ALA A 373 -3.90 1.18 29.78
N LEU A 374 -3.37 1.37 28.56
CA LEU A 374 -2.04 1.92 28.35
C LEU A 374 -2.01 3.46 28.52
N LEU A 375 -3.06 4.15 28.05
CA LEU A 375 -3.14 5.60 28.10
C LEU A 375 -3.43 6.15 29.51
N ASP A 376 -4.12 5.38 30.34
CA ASP A 376 -4.42 5.75 31.73
C ASP A 376 -3.33 5.26 32.72
N ASP A 377 -2.23 4.67 32.21
CA ASP A 377 -1.14 4.17 33.03
C ASP A 377 -0.13 5.28 33.32
N ASP A 378 0.09 5.57 34.62
CA ASP A 378 1.01 6.64 35.06
C ASP A 378 2.49 6.24 35.04
N SER A 379 2.79 4.98 34.67
CA SER A 379 4.17 4.51 34.54
C SER A 379 4.88 5.20 33.36
N GLU A 380 6.20 5.08 33.35
CA GLU A 380 7.05 5.48 32.22
C GLU A 380 6.55 4.93 30.87
N TYR A 381 6.01 3.72 30.86
CA TYR A 381 5.47 3.05 29.67
C TYR A 381 4.18 3.70 29.17
N GLY A 382 3.26 4.01 30.10
CA GLY A 382 2.05 4.76 29.77
C GLY A 382 2.34 6.17 29.28
N GLN A 383 3.26 6.86 29.94
CA GLN A 383 3.71 8.20 29.53
C GLN A 383 4.36 8.20 28.14
N TYR A 384 5.18 7.20 27.81
CA TYR A 384 5.73 7.02 26.46
C TYR A 384 4.62 6.84 25.43
N ALA A 385 3.71 5.89 25.66
CA ALA A 385 2.63 5.60 24.74
C ALA A 385 1.71 6.82 24.52
N PHE A 386 1.36 7.53 25.61
CA PHE A 386 0.56 8.75 25.53
C PHE A 386 1.24 9.84 24.72
N ALA A 387 2.54 10.09 24.94
CA ALA A 387 3.31 11.09 24.21
C ALA A 387 3.34 10.77 22.72
N VAL A 388 3.66 9.53 22.35
CA VAL A 388 3.71 9.07 20.97
C VAL A 388 2.35 9.20 20.29
N LEU A 389 1.29 8.65 20.87
CA LEU A 389 -0.04 8.68 20.28
C LEU A 389 -0.60 10.11 20.16
N SER A 390 -0.39 10.95 21.17
CA SER A 390 -0.85 12.34 21.15
C SER A 390 -0.21 13.10 19.98
N LYS A 391 1.09 12.94 19.75
CA LYS A 391 1.80 13.58 18.63
C LYS A 391 1.29 13.05 17.29
N ILE A 392 1.09 11.75 17.13
CA ILE A 392 0.57 11.13 15.90
C ILE A 392 -0.85 11.63 15.59
N ILE A 393 -1.74 11.64 16.58
CA ILE A 393 -3.14 12.07 16.41
C ILE A 393 -3.21 13.57 16.07
N ASN A 394 -2.39 14.39 16.75
CA ASN A 394 -2.30 15.81 16.44
C ASN A 394 -1.82 16.05 15.01
N TYR A 395 -0.77 15.34 14.60
CA TYR A 395 -0.26 15.44 13.24
C TYR A 395 -1.30 15.01 12.19
N LEU A 396 -1.95 13.87 12.41
CA LEU A 396 -3.04 13.39 11.54
C LEU A 396 -4.15 14.44 11.40
N SER A 397 -4.54 15.09 12.50
CA SER A 397 -5.59 16.12 12.48
C SER A 397 -5.20 17.37 11.70
N LEU A 398 -3.91 17.67 11.60
CA LEU A 398 -3.39 18.83 10.86
C LEU A 398 -3.28 18.60 9.36
N ILE A 399 -2.95 17.37 8.93
CA ILE A 399 -2.72 17.05 7.52
C ILE A 399 -3.97 16.53 6.80
N HIS A 400 -5.01 16.19 7.54
CA HIS A 400 -6.29 15.70 7.00
C HIS A 400 -7.26 16.87 6.84
#